data_86824099f235944e41eccefc15a17ac2
#
_entry.id   86824099f235944e41eccefc15a17ac2
#
_cell.length_a   1.000
_cell.length_b   1.000
_cell.length_c   1.000
_cell.angle_alpha   90.00
_cell.angle_beta   90.00
_cell.angle_gamma   90.00
#
_symmetry.space_group_name_H-M   'P 1'
#
loop_
_entity.id
_entity.type
_entity.pdbx_description
1 polymer ?
#
loop_
_entity_poly.entity_id
_entity_poly.type
_entity_poly.pdbx_seq_one_letter_code
_entity_poly.pdbx_strand_id
1 'polypeptide(L)'
;MESFVIRTPCSSANIGPGFDVIGLALTVYLELHVTIDRSKTPSQQPFNCRITYEGQGQGTDDVSLEPDSNLITRVALYVLRCHDQRAFPAETHVHIKNPIPLGRGLGSSGAAVVAGVVLGKEVGGLKGLDLDRLFDYCLMIERHPDNVGAALYGGFVGTYLLPLNPEDAARIEVPLSEVLPSPAGGVDTGKKPPVPPVGIGHHIKFPWAKEIKAVAIIPDFIVPTASARAVLPEKYPRPDVTFNLQRIALLPVALGQSPPDPELIYLAMQDKIHQPYRQTLIPGLTEVVESMSPRTQAGFLGVCLSGAGPTILALATSNFEEIANQIIATLRKHNENKNLACQWLVLEPAEGTHVIR
;
A
#
# COMPACT_ATOMS: atom_id res chain seq x y z
N MET A 1 6.48 -13.92 -29.35
CA MET A 1 5.64 -13.22 -28.37
C MET A 1 6.09 -13.72 -26.99
N GLU A 2 6.41 -12.81 -26.08
CA GLU A 2 6.82 -13.11 -24.70
C GLU A 2 5.66 -12.70 -23.78
N SER A 3 5.39 -13.48 -22.72
CA SER A 3 4.31 -13.16 -21.79
C SER A 3 4.69 -13.53 -20.36
N PHE A 4 4.22 -12.74 -19.41
CA PHE A 4 4.37 -12.99 -17.96
C PHE A 4 3.29 -12.25 -17.17
N VAL A 5 3.11 -12.64 -15.93
CA VAL A 5 2.19 -11.96 -15.01
C VAL A 5 3.00 -11.44 -13.81
N ILE A 6 2.81 -10.15 -13.48
CA ILE A 6 3.28 -9.57 -12.22
C ILE A 6 2.10 -9.58 -11.26
N ARG A 7 2.28 -10.17 -10.08
CA ARG A 7 1.27 -10.27 -9.05
C ARG A 7 1.74 -9.53 -7.80
N THR A 8 0.99 -8.50 -7.40
CA THR A 8 1.35 -7.61 -6.28
C THR A 8 0.22 -7.57 -5.27
N PRO A 9 0.44 -7.89 -3.98
CA PRO A 9 -0.60 -7.87 -2.97
C PRO A 9 -1.01 -6.46 -2.59
N CYS A 10 -2.26 -6.30 -2.11
CA CYS A 10 -2.66 -5.12 -1.37
C CYS A 10 -1.94 -5.06 -0.02
N SER A 11 -2.01 -3.93 0.66
CA SER A 11 -1.37 -3.75 1.96
C SER A 11 -2.21 -2.92 2.92
N SER A 12 -2.06 -3.22 4.21
CA SER A 12 -2.52 -2.38 5.30
C SER A 12 -1.31 -1.79 6.01
N ALA A 13 -1.30 -0.49 6.20
CA ALA A 13 -0.22 0.23 6.87
C ALA A 13 -0.58 0.56 8.31
N ASN A 14 0.45 0.81 9.10
CA ASN A 14 0.43 1.24 10.51
C ASN A 14 0.09 0.14 11.52
N ILE A 15 -0.92 -0.69 11.29
CA ILE A 15 -1.40 -1.76 12.19
C ILE A 15 -1.42 -1.31 13.66
N GLY A 16 -2.23 -0.29 13.96
CA GLY A 16 -2.26 0.36 15.28
C GLY A 16 -1.11 1.35 15.48
N PRO A 17 -0.17 1.13 16.41
CA PRO A 17 0.84 2.12 16.82
C PRO A 17 2.02 2.26 15.85
N GLY A 18 2.08 1.50 14.76
CA GLY A 18 3.22 1.43 13.84
C GLY A 18 3.18 2.46 12.71
N PHE A 19 2.82 3.70 13.00
CA PHE A 19 2.68 4.79 12.02
C PHE A 19 3.95 4.98 11.19
N ASP A 20 3.81 4.91 9.85
CA ASP A 20 4.88 4.99 8.84
C ASP A 20 6.02 3.96 9.02
N VAL A 21 5.81 2.88 9.81
CA VAL A 21 6.80 1.86 10.12
C VAL A 21 6.33 0.46 9.75
N ILE A 22 5.08 0.13 10.11
CA ILE A 22 4.57 -1.24 9.97
C ILE A 22 3.63 -1.37 8.80
N GLY A 23 3.89 -2.41 7.96
CA GLY A 23 3.03 -2.81 6.87
C GLY A 23 2.67 -4.30 6.92
N LEU A 24 1.49 -4.63 6.43
CA LEU A 24 0.98 -5.99 6.30
C LEU A 24 0.47 -6.22 4.88
N ALA A 25 1.10 -7.11 4.14
CA ALA A 25 0.59 -7.56 2.84
C ALA A 25 -0.60 -8.50 3.03
N LEU A 26 -1.63 -8.36 2.21
CA LEU A 26 -2.88 -9.10 2.34
C LEU A 26 -3.31 -9.74 1.02
N THR A 27 -4.09 -10.82 1.09
CA THR A 27 -4.43 -11.73 -0.03
C THR A 27 -5.47 -11.19 -1.02
N VAL A 28 -5.35 -9.92 -1.42
CA VAL A 28 -6.01 -9.31 -2.58
C VAL A 28 -4.92 -8.77 -3.50
N TYR A 29 -4.90 -9.15 -4.78
CA TYR A 29 -3.76 -8.91 -5.64
C TYR A 29 -4.13 -8.06 -6.85
N LEU A 30 -3.32 -7.05 -7.12
CA LEU A 30 -3.18 -6.41 -8.41
C LEU A 30 -2.38 -7.35 -9.32
N GLU A 31 -2.89 -7.63 -10.52
CA GLU A 31 -2.20 -8.45 -11.52
C GLU A 31 -1.98 -7.66 -12.81
N LEU A 32 -0.75 -7.70 -13.32
CA LEU A 32 -0.40 -7.19 -14.63
C LEU A 32 -0.12 -8.36 -15.57
N HIS A 33 -1.03 -8.61 -16.51
CA HIS A 33 -0.83 -9.58 -17.59
C HIS A 33 -0.12 -8.87 -18.73
N VAL A 34 1.16 -9.15 -18.91
CA VAL A 34 2.04 -8.47 -19.87
C VAL A 34 2.33 -9.36 -21.05
N THR A 35 2.17 -8.81 -22.26
CA THR A 35 2.60 -9.45 -23.50
C THR A 35 3.49 -8.50 -24.30
N ILE A 36 4.59 -9.01 -24.85
CA ILE A 36 5.56 -8.25 -25.64
C ILE A 36 5.70 -8.88 -27.02
N ASP A 37 5.44 -8.11 -28.06
CA ASP A 37 5.64 -8.50 -29.45
C ASP A 37 6.91 -7.84 -30.02
N ARG A 38 8.02 -8.54 -29.93
CA ARG A 38 9.32 -8.03 -30.40
C ARG A 38 9.41 -7.88 -31.92
N SER A 39 8.47 -8.44 -32.68
CA SER A 39 8.42 -8.26 -34.15
C SER A 39 7.89 -6.87 -34.55
N LYS A 40 7.21 -6.19 -33.63
CA LYS A 40 6.64 -4.85 -33.85
C LYS A 40 7.53 -3.79 -33.17
N THR A 41 8.62 -3.43 -33.81
CA THR A 41 9.54 -2.40 -33.37
C THR A 41 9.96 -1.55 -34.57
N PRO A 42 9.65 -0.23 -34.60
CA PRO A 42 8.86 0.53 -33.63
C PRO A 42 7.36 0.20 -33.65
N SER A 43 6.72 0.32 -32.49
CA SER A 43 5.27 0.19 -32.38
C SER A 43 4.57 1.50 -32.77
N GLN A 44 3.30 1.41 -33.20
CA GLN A 44 2.44 2.58 -33.41
C GLN A 44 1.82 3.11 -32.12
N GLN A 45 1.96 2.38 -31.00
CA GLN A 45 1.42 2.77 -29.71
C GLN A 45 2.30 3.85 -29.03
N PRO A 46 1.72 4.82 -28.31
CA PRO A 46 2.48 5.76 -27.50
C PRO A 46 3.43 5.01 -26.56
N PHE A 47 4.69 5.41 -26.49
CA PHE A 47 5.75 4.74 -25.72
C PHE A 47 5.88 3.22 -26.00
N ASN A 48 5.38 2.73 -27.16
CA ASN A 48 5.27 1.31 -27.50
C ASN A 48 4.38 0.51 -26.51
N CYS A 49 3.46 1.16 -25.79
CA CYS A 49 2.66 0.52 -24.76
C CYS A 49 1.16 0.74 -24.99
N ARG A 50 0.38 -0.32 -24.86
CA ARG A 50 -1.07 -0.28 -24.79
C ARG A 50 -1.54 -0.81 -23.45
N ILE A 51 -2.50 -0.11 -22.83
CA ILE A 51 -3.08 -0.49 -21.54
C ILE A 51 -4.53 -0.91 -21.74
N THR A 52 -4.93 -1.94 -21.01
CA THR A 52 -6.35 -2.27 -20.74
C THR A 52 -6.51 -2.48 -19.24
N TYR A 53 -7.66 -2.07 -18.70
CA TYR A 53 -7.89 -2.06 -17.26
C TYR A 53 -9.21 -2.75 -16.90
N GLU A 54 -9.16 -3.59 -15.87
CA GLU A 54 -10.29 -4.23 -15.23
C GLU A 54 -10.17 -3.96 -13.72
N GLY A 55 -11.11 -3.21 -13.15
CA GLY A 55 -11.10 -2.82 -11.74
C GLY A 55 -12.47 -2.95 -11.11
N GLN A 56 -12.54 -2.76 -9.79
CA GLN A 56 -13.77 -2.80 -9.01
C GLN A 56 -13.95 -1.54 -8.17
N GLY A 57 -15.18 -1.07 -8.07
CA GLY A 57 -15.59 0.05 -7.21
C GLY A 57 -15.48 1.43 -7.86
N GLN A 58 -15.72 2.45 -7.05
CA GLN A 58 -15.68 3.85 -7.50
C GLN A 58 -14.26 4.28 -7.89
N GLY A 59 -14.15 5.13 -8.90
CA GLY A 59 -12.88 5.67 -9.40
C GLY A 59 -12.18 4.78 -10.42
N THR A 60 -12.72 3.60 -10.75
CA THR A 60 -12.13 2.73 -11.78
C THR A 60 -12.23 3.33 -13.18
N ASP A 61 -13.29 4.08 -13.46
CA ASP A 61 -13.49 4.76 -14.74
C ASP A 61 -12.55 5.97 -14.91
N ASP A 62 -11.98 6.48 -13.81
CA ASP A 62 -11.03 7.59 -13.82
C ASP A 62 -9.58 7.13 -14.04
N VAL A 63 -9.33 5.82 -14.10
CA VAL A 63 -7.99 5.28 -14.32
C VAL A 63 -7.57 5.52 -15.77
N SER A 64 -6.55 6.35 -15.98
CA SER A 64 -6.04 6.63 -17.32
C SER A 64 -5.51 5.38 -18.01
N LEU A 65 -5.81 5.23 -19.30
CA LEU A 65 -5.26 4.18 -20.18
C LEU A 65 -4.07 4.69 -21.01
N GLU A 66 -3.69 5.97 -20.85
CA GLU A 66 -2.51 6.54 -21.49
C GLU A 66 -1.24 6.14 -20.72
N PRO A 67 -0.20 5.62 -21.37
CA PRO A 67 0.99 5.08 -20.70
C PRO A 67 1.77 6.09 -19.86
N ASP A 68 1.72 7.37 -20.23
CA ASP A 68 2.37 8.46 -19.49
C ASP A 68 1.52 9.04 -18.36
N SER A 69 0.27 8.63 -18.26
CA SER A 69 -0.69 9.13 -17.25
C SER A 69 -1.12 8.04 -16.27
N ASN A 70 -1.13 6.77 -16.67
CA ASN A 70 -1.39 5.65 -15.76
C ASN A 70 -0.23 5.45 -14.78
N LEU A 71 -0.51 5.39 -13.49
CA LEU A 71 0.53 5.32 -12.44
C LEU A 71 1.50 4.16 -12.64
N ILE A 72 1.02 2.97 -13.00
CA ILE A 72 1.85 1.77 -13.17
C ILE A 72 2.85 1.95 -14.29
N THR A 73 2.39 2.35 -15.48
CA THR A 73 3.26 2.51 -16.65
C THR A 73 4.13 3.76 -16.55
N ARG A 74 3.68 4.84 -15.90
CA ARG A 74 4.51 6.00 -15.56
C ARG A 74 5.71 5.58 -14.70
N VAL A 75 5.46 4.78 -13.67
CA VAL A 75 6.52 4.25 -12.80
C VAL A 75 7.46 3.34 -13.58
N ALA A 76 6.92 2.46 -14.44
CA ALA A 76 7.77 1.63 -15.32
C ALA A 76 8.64 2.50 -16.25
N LEU A 77 8.07 3.53 -16.87
CA LEU A 77 8.81 4.49 -17.71
C LEU A 77 9.87 5.26 -16.92
N TYR A 78 9.60 5.61 -15.64
CA TYR A 78 10.61 6.21 -14.77
C TYR A 78 11.81 5.28 -14.58
N VAL A 79 11.57 3.99 -14.24
CA VAL A 79 12.64 2.99 -14.10
C VAL A 79 13.43 2.85 -15.41
N LEU A 80 12.74 2.72 -16.55
CA LEU A 80 13.36 2.62 -17.87
C LEU A 80 14.22 3.84 -18.18
N ARG A 81 13.74 5.05 -17.91
CA ARG A 81 14.47 6.31 -18.15
C ARG A 81 15.71 6.46 -17.28
N CYS A 82 15.71 5.96 -16.05
CA CYS A 82 16.92 5.88 -15.22
C CYS A 82 18.02 5.04 -15.88
N HIS A 83 17.65 4.14 -16.82
CA HIS A 83 18.54 3.23 -17.56
C HIS A 83 18.60 3.54 -19.07
N ASP A 84 18.41 4.83 -19.45
CA ASP A 84 18.52 5.32 -20.82
C ASP A 84 17.52 4.73 -21.83
N GLN A 85 16.42 4.13 -21.34
CA GLN A 85 15.33 3.64 -22.17
C GLN A 85 14.13 4.58 -22.09
N ARG A 86 13.77 5.22 -23.23
CA ARG A 86 12.72 6.28 -23.25
C ARG A 86 11.31 5.75 -23.43
N ALA A 87 11.15 4.50 -23.84
CA ALA A 87 9.89 3.83 -24.10
C ALA A 87 10.03 2.34 -23.76
N PHE A 88 8.93 1.62 -23.78
CA PHE A 88 8.96 0.16 -23.74
C PHE A 88 9.73 -0.41 -24.96
N PRO A 89 10.45 -1.53 -24.82
CA PRO A 89 11.43 -1.98 -25.84
C PRO A 89 10.81 -2.45 -27.15
N ALA A 90 9.53 -2.81 -27.14
CA ALA A 90 8.75 -3.26 -28.29
C ALA A 90 7.28 -3.05 -28.00
N GLU A 91 6.37 -3.40 -28.93
CA GLU A 91 4.94 -3.31 -28.64
C GLU A 91 4.58 -4.18 -27.43
N THR A 92 4.25 -3.49 -26.34
CA THR A 92 3.91 -4.09 -25.06
C THR A 92 2.44 -3.83 -24.76
N HIS A 93 1.70 -4.88 -24.42
CA HIS A 93 0.35 -4.76 -23.90
C HIS A 93 0.36 -5.11 -22.41
N VAL A 94 -0.13 -4.20 -21.60
CA VAL A 94 -0.31 -4.36 -20.15
C VAL A 94 -1.79 -4.41 -19.85
N HIS A 95 -2.31 -5.60 -19.58
CA HIS A 95 -3.68 -5.76 -19.10
C HIS A 95 -3.67 -5.80 -17.57
N ILE A 96 -4.28 -4.79 -16.96
CA ILE A 96 -4.29 -4.56 -15.51
C ILE A 96 -5.59 -5.12 -14.94
N LYS A 97 -5.50 -6.08 -14.01
CA LYS A 97 -6.61 -6.55 -13.17
C LYS A 97 -6.40 -6.04 -11.75
N ASN A 98 -7.26 -5.15 -11.31
CA ASN A 98 -7.12 -4.51 -9.98
C ASN A 98 -8.39 -4.64 -9.15
N PRO A 99 -8.52 -5.69 -8.32
CA PRO A 99 -9.62 -5.82 -7.36
C PRO A 99 -9.40 -5.00 -6.08
N ILE A 100 -8.24 -4.32 -5.92
CA ILE A 100 -7.96 -3.53 -4.72
C ILE A 100 -8.75 -2.22 -4.81
N PRO A 101 -9.65 -1.92 -3.86
CA PRO A 101 -10.44 -0.70 -3.86
C PRO A 101 -9.56 0.57 -3.84
N LEU A 102 -9.82 1.48 -4.78
CA LEU A 102 -9.04 2.71 -4.93
C LEU A 102 -9.35 3.71 -3.79
N GLY A 103 -8.30 4.29 -3.18
CA GLY A 103 -8.45 5.34 -2.17
C GLY A 103 -9.14 4.91 -0.87
N ARG A 104 -9.12 3.62 -0.55
CA ARG A 104 -9.83 3.04 0.60
C ARG A 104 -8.93 2.52 1.73
N GLY A 105 -7.63 2.83 1.70
CA GLY A 105 -6.69 2.43 2.77
C GLY A 105 -6.16 0.99 2.67
N LEU A 106 -6.30 0.35 1.51
CA LEU A 106 -5.75 -0.98 1.23
C LEU A 106 -4.50 -0.95 0.32
N GLY A 107 -3.78 0.16 0.32
CA GLY A 107 -2.49 0.27 -0.35
C GLY A 107 -2.52 0.14 -1.88
N SER A 108 -3.64 0.50 -2.55
CA SER A 108 -3.76 0.37 -4.01
C SER A 108 -2.68 1.20 -4.74
N SER A 109 -2.36 2.41 -4.28
CA SER A 109 -1.27 3.23 -4.83
C SER A 109 0.09 2.55 -4.64
N GLY A 110 0.39 2.06 -3.42
CA GLY A 110 1.63 1.34 -3.13
C GLY A 110 1.79 0.08 -3.99
N ALA A 111 0.70 -0.70 -4.16
CA ALA A 111 0.70 -1.87 -5.05
C ALA A 111 0.96 -1.47 -6.52
N ALA A 112 0.36 -0.37 -6.99
CA ALA A 112 0.59 0.15 -8.34
C ALA A 112 2.04 0.60 -8.56
N VAL A 113 2.63 1.29 -7.56
CA VAL A 113 4.04 1.71 -7.60
C VAL A 113 4.97 0.50 -7.65
N VAL A 114 4.78 -0.49 -6.77
CA VAL A 114 5.60 -1.71 -6.75
C VAL A 114 5.47 -2.48 -8.06
N ALA A 115 4.23 -2.70 -8.54
CA ALA A 115 3.98 -3.37 -9.82
C ALA A 115 4.64 -2.63 -11.00
N GLY A 116 4.59 -1.29 -10.99
CA GLY A 116 5.23 -0.45 -12.01
C GLY A 116 6.76 -0.54 -12.00
N VAL A 117 7.39 -0.55 -10.80
CA VAL A 117 8.85 -0.73 -10.68
C VAL A 117 9.27 -2.10 -11.19
N VAL A 118 8.56 -3.16 -10.79
CA VAL A 118 8.83 -4.53 -11.27
C VAL A 118 8.59 -4.64 -12.79
N LEU A 119 7.52 -4.02 -13.31
CA LEU A 119 7.26 -3.97 -14.75
C LEU A 119 8.44 -3.33 -15.51
N GLY A 120 8.91 -2.17 -15.05
CA GLY A 120 10.07 -1.49 -15.65
C GLY A 120 11.33 -2.35 -15.66
N LYS A 121 11.61 -3.06 -14.55
CA LYS A 121 12.70 -4.03 -14.47
C LYS A 121 12.58 -5.15 -15.51
N GLU A 122 11.42 -5.79 -15.57
CA GLU A 122 11.20 -6.98 -16.43
C GLU A 122 11.25 -6.61 -17.91
N VAL A 123 10.50 -5.57 -18.33
CA VAL A 123 10.47 -5.15 -19.75
C VAL A 123 11.79 -4.56 -20.21
N GLY A 124 12.49 -3.84 -19.32
CA GLY A 124 13.80 -3.24 -19.58
C GLY A 124 14.97 -4.24 -19.55
N GLY A 125 14.74 -5.49 -19.14
CA GLY A 125 15.79 -6.49 -19.00
C GLY A 125 16.83 -6.16 -17.93
N LEU A 126 16.45 -5.43 -16.88
CA LEU A 126 17.33 -4.88 -15.84
C LEU A 126 17.65 -5.91 -14.76
N LYS A 127 18.35 -6.97 -15.12
CA LYS A 127 18.66 -8.13 -14.27
C LYS A 127 19.45 -7.79 -13.00
N GLY A 128 20.17 -6.67 -12.97
CA GLY A 128 20.98 -6.24 -11.82
C GLY A 128 20.18 -5.60 -10.68
N LEU A 129 18.87 -5.39 -10.84
CA LEU A 129 18.02 -4.83 -9.79
C LEU A 129 17.47 -5.97 -8.92
N ASP A 130 18.03 -6.13 -7.72
CA ASP A 130 17.47 -7.00 -6.68
C ASP A 130 16.27 -6.33 -5.95
N LEU A 131 15.66 -7.03 -4.99
CA LEU A 131 14.49 -6.52 -4.28
C LEU A 131 14.77 -5.24 -3.50
N ASP A 132 15.94 -5.12 -2.90
CA ASP A 132 16.32 -3.94 -2.11
C ASP A 132 16.49 -2.71 -3.03
N ARG A 133 17.08 -2.92 -4.23
CA ARG A 133 17.12 -1.84 -5.24
C ARG A 133 15.72 -1.48 -5.75
N LEU A 134 14.83 -2.43 -5.95
CA LEU A 134 13.46 -2.14 -6.34
C LEU A 134 12.75 -1.34 -5.24
N PHE A 135 13.05 -1.61 -3.96
CA PHE A 135 12.52 -0.84 -2.84
C PHE A 135 12.98 0.62 -2.89
N ASP A 136 14.27 0.88 -3.17
CA ASP A 136 14.78 2.25 -3.35
C ASP A 136 14.00 3.00 -4.45
N TYR A 137 13.69 2.36 -5.60
CA TYR A 137 12.87 2.97 -6.65
C TYR A 137 11.44 3.27 -6.17
N CYS A 138 10.83 2.38 -5.41
CA CYS A 138 9.50 2.59 -4.84
C CYS A 138 9.48 3.79 -3.90
N LEU A 139 10.51 3.95 -3.06
CA LEU A 139 10.62 5.03 -2.07
C LEU A 139 10.83 6.42 -2.69
N MET A 140 11.41 6.49 -3.89
CA MET A 140 11.47 7.77 -4.63
C MET A 140 10.09 8.27 -5.08
N ILE A 141 9.10 7.37 -5.15
CA ILE A 141 7.76 7.67 -5.65
C ILE A 141 6.76 7.76 -4.52
N GLU A 142 6.64 6.72 -3.70
CA GLU A 142 5.61 6.65 -2.64
C GLU A 142 6.08 7.29 -1.33
N ARG A 143 7.35 7.36 -1.05
CA ARG A 143 7.96 8.02 0.14
C ARG A 143 7.53 7.50 1.51
N HIS A 144 6.55 6.61 1.59
CA HIS A 144 6.10 5.93 2.79
C HIS A 144 6.45 4.45 2.68
N PRO A 145 7.36 3.96 3.54
CA PRO A 145 7.95 2.64 3.34
C PRO A 145 7.01 1.49 3.68
N ASP A 146 6.01 1.70 4.53
CA ASP A 146 5.14 0.69 5.09
C ASP A 146 4.30 -0.06 4.05
N ASN A 147 3.56 0.67 3.18
CA ASN A 147 2.75 0.06 2.13
C ASN A 147 3.60 -0.60 1.04
N VAL A 148 4.60 0.11 0.51
CA VAL A 148 5.43 -0.42 -0.58
C VAL A 148 6.35 -1.54 -0.08
N GLY A 149 6.83 -1.47 1.16
CA GLY A 149 7.59 -2.54 1.78
C GLY A 149 6.76 -3.81 1.95
N ALA A 150 5.54 -3.69 2.48
CA ALA A 150 4.62 -4.83 2.58
C ALA A 150 4.29 -5.42 1.20
N ALA A 151 3.91 -4.59 0.23
CA ALA A 151 3.57 -5.06 -1.12
C ALA A 151 4.76 -5.74 -1.83
N LEU A 152 5.98 -5.23 -1.67
CA LEU A 152 7.17 -5.77 -2.33
C LEU A 152 7.66 -7.06 -1.67
N TYR A 153 7.83 -7.05 -0.35
CA TYR A 153 8.44 -8.16 0.38
C TYR A 153 7.44 -9.20 0.88
N GLY A 154 6.18 -8.80 1.08
CA GLY A 154 5.12 -9.67 1.61
C GLY A 154 5.18 -9.90 3.11
N GLY A 155 4.09 -10.42 3.66
CA GLY A 155 3.94 -10.73 5.09
C GLY A 155 3.78 -9.50 5.96
N PHE A 156 4.14 -9.64 7.21
CA PHE A 156 4.13 -8.60 8.22
C PHE A 156 5.54 -8.01 8.34
N VAL A 157 5.71 -6.73 8.01
CA VAL A 157 7.03 -6.10 7.88
C VAL A 157 7.13 -4.84 8.72
N GLY A 158 8.30 -4.66 9.32
CA GLY A 158 8.75 -3.38 9.84
C GLY A 158 9.72 -2.75 8.83
N THR A 159 9.61 -1.45 8.65
CA THR A 159 10.43 -0.70 7.71
C THR A 159 11.10 0.49 8.40
N TYR A 160 12.28 0.87 7.94
CA TYR A 160 12.94 2.10 8.37
C TYR A 160 13.75 2.70 7.24
N LEU A 161 13.97 4.00 7.31
CA LEU A 161 14.75 4.76 6.35
C LEU A 161 16.09 5.14 6.97
N LEU A 162 17.17 5.02 6.20
CA LEU A 162 18.46 5.54 6.63
C LEU A 162 18.51 7.07 6.48
N PRO A 163 19.20 7.76 7.39
CA PRO A 163 19.54 9.16 7.18
C PRO A 163 20.38 9.30 5.90
N LEU A 164 19.91 10.11 4.99
CA LEU A 164 20.61 10.43 3.77
C LEU A 164 21.49 11.67 3.97
N ASN A 165 22.55 11.80 3.16
CA ASN A 165 23.26 13.06 3.08
C ASN A 165 22.33 14.16 2.52
N PRO A 166 22.64 15.47 2.71
CA PRO A 166 21.74 16.56 2.31
C PRO A 166 21.41 16.56 0.81
N GLU A 167 22.34 16.15 -0.05
CA GLU A 167 22.12 16.09 -1.50
C GLU A 167 21.14 14.99 -1.88
N ASP A 168 21.31 13.79 -1.33
CA ASP A 168 20.38 12.68 -1.54
C ASP A 168 19.03 12.90 -0.86
N ALA A 169 18.99 13.56 0.29
CA ALA A 169 17.74 13.94 0.96
C ALA A 169 16.92 14.90 0.08
N ALA A 170 17.55 15.88 -0.53
CA ALA A 170 16.92 16.80 -1.49
C ALA A 170 16.35 16.06 -2.72
N ARG A 171 17.02 14.99 -3.18
CA ARG A 171 16.54 14.15 -4.29
C ARG A 171 15.29 13.33 -3.93
N ILE A 172 15.16 12.86 -2.69
CA ILE A 172 13.96 12.16 -2.23
C ILE A 172 12.75 13.10 -2.24
N GLU A 173 12.96 14.38 -2.02
CA GLU A 173 11.89 15.39 -2.03
C GLU A 173 11.54 15.89 -3.44
N VAL A 174 12.25 15.45 -4.48
CA VAL A 174 11.92 15.80 -5.86
C VAL A 174 10.46 15.43 -6.17
N PRO A 175 9.64 16.36 -6.66
CA PRO A 175 8.26 16.08 -6.99
C PRO A 175 8.12 14.95 -8.01
N LEU A 176 7.09 14.12 -7.84
CA LEU A 176 6.81 13.02 -8.76
C LEU A 176 6.70 13.50 -10.23
N SER A 177 6.22 14.72 -10.44
CA SER A 177 6.16 15.37 -11.76
C SER A 177 7.52 15.56 -12.42
N GLU A 178 8.62 15.59 -11.67
CA GLU A 178 9.97 15.75 -12.22
C GLU A 178 10.64 14.43 -12.56
N VAL A 179 10.25 13.34 -11.87
CA VAL A 179 10.85 12.01 -12.07
C VAL A 179 10.02 11.12 -12.99
N LEU A 180 8.71 11.35 -13.07
CA LEU A 180 7.84 10.61 -13.97
C LEU A 180 7.75 11.27 -15.35
N PRO A 181 7.56 10.48 -16.42
CA PRO A 181 7.26 11.06 -17.73
C PRO A 181 5.94 11.83 -17.69
N SER A 182 5.86 12.86 -18.50
CA SER A 182 4.69 13.72 -18.63
C SER A 182 4.28 14.42 -17.34
N PRO A 183 4.95 15.48 -16.94
CA PRO A 183 4.41 16.42 -15.98
C PRO A 183 3.06 16.95 -16.48
N ALA A 184 2.21 17.41 -15.55
CA ALA A 184 0.98 18.11 -15.89
C ALA A 184 1.27 19.22 -16.92
N GLY A 185 0.89 19.03 -18.19
CA GLY A 185 1.26 19.89 -19.31
C GLY A 185 1.96 19.21 -20.47
N GLY A 186 2.29 17.92 -20.37
CA GLY A 186 2.59 17.07 -21.52
C GLY A 186 3.94 17.26 -22.21
N VAL A 187 4.90 17.99 -21.62
CA VAL A 187 6.21 18.19 -22.24
C VAL A 187 7.22 17.21 -21.67
N ASP A 188 7.64 16.23 -22.47
CA ASP A 188 8.82 15.42 -22.16
C ASP A 188 10.06 16.34 -22.20
N THR A 189 10.67 16.60 -21.06
CA THR A 189 11.86 17.47 -20.95
C THR A 189 13.12 16.84 -21.57
N GLY A 190 13.06 15.58 -22.02
CA GLY A 190 14.22 14.83 -22.49
C GLY A 190 15.25 14.49 -21.41
N LYS A 191 15.06 14.95 -20.18
CA LYS A 191 15.99 14.72 -19.07
C LYS A 191 15.97 13.25 -18.63
N LYS A 192 17.13 12.76 -18.21
CA LYS A 192 17.28 11.47 -17.55
C LYS A 192 17.03 11.68 -16.05
N PRO A 193 16.07 10.96 -15.44
CA PRO A 193 15.91 10.97 -14.00
C PRO A 193 17.18 10.44 -13.32
N PRO A 194 17.58 10.98 -12.18
CA PRO A 194 18.66 10.38 -11.40
C PRO A 194 18.27 9.00 -10.89
N VAL A 195 19.21 8.06 -10.92
CA VAL A 195 19.04 6.75 -10.27
C VAL A 195 18.85 6.97 -8.77
N PRO A 196 17.92 6.30 -8.10
CA PRO A 196 17.74 6.41 -6.65
C PRO A 196 19.03 6.18 -5.87
N PRO A 197 19.26 6.87 -4.74
CA PRO A 197 20.32 6.52 -3.81
C PRO A 197 20.23 5.05 -3.41
N VAL A 198 21.36 4.41 -3.11
CA VAL A 198 21.40 3.01 -2.71
C VAL A 198 21.10 2.89 -1.23
N GLY A 199 20.18 1.96 -0.85
CA GLY A 199 19.89 1.64 0.53
C GLY A 199 19.11 2.73 1.26
N ILE A 200 18.16 3.38 0.58
CA ILE A 200 17.27 4.38 1.19
C ILE A 200 16.43 3.73 2.29
N GLY A 201 15.88 2.56 2.02
CA GLY A 201 14.99 1.86 2.92
C GLY A 201 15.46 0.48 3.30
N HIS A 202 15.09 0.06 4.49
CA HIS A 202 15.36 -1.27 5.00
C HIS A 202 14.09 -1.87 5.56
N HIS A 203 14.03 -3.19 5.58
CA HIS A 203 12.91 -3.93 6.11
C HIS A 203 13.35 -5.09 6.99
N ILE A 204 12.44 -5.52 7.84
CA ILE A 204 12.54 -6.78 8.57
C ILE A 204 11.17 -7.48 8.52
N LYS A 205 11.15 -8.78 8.26
CA LYS A 205 9.92 -9.57 8.38
C LYS A 205 9.72 -10.01 9.82
N PHE A 206 8.53 -9.72 10.32
CA PHE A 206 8.09 -10.18 11.63
C PHE A 206 7.33 -11.50 11.52
N PRO A 207 7.35 -12.34 12.56
CA PRO A 207 6.50 -13.52 12.62
C PRO A 207 5.02 -13.12 12.72
N TRP A 208 4.16 -14.00 12.20
CA TRP A 208 2.71 -13.85 12.27
C TRP A 208 2.08 -15.20 12.62
N ALA A 209 1.27 -15.24 13.66
CA ALA A 209 0.58 -16.46 14.08
C ALA A 209 -0.49 -16.84 13.04
N LYS A 210 -0.45 -18.07 12.55
CA LYS A 210 -1.34 -18.57 11.48
C LYS A 210 -2.83 -18.52 11.83
N GLU A 211 -3.15 -18.50 13.11
CA GLU A 211 -4.50 -18.43 13.65
C GLU A 211 -5.12 -17.04 13.42
N ILE A 212 -4.29 -16.00 13.26
CA ILE A 212 -4.75 -14.62 13.14
C ILE A 212 -5.13 -14.34 11.69
N LYS A 213 -6.38 -13.92 11.49
CA LYS A 213 -6.88 -13.41 10.22
C LYS A 213 -7.15 -11.92 10.32
N ALA A 214 -7.04 -11.24 9.18
CA ALA A 214 -7.36 -9.83 9.04
C ALA A 214 -8.77 -9.69 8.45
N VAL A 215 -9.69 -9.08 9.19
CA VAL A 215 -11.03 -8.74 8.72
C VAL A 215 -10.99 -7.30 8.27
N ALA A 216 -11.01 -7.08 6.96
CA ALA A 216 -11.00 -5.74 6.36
C ALA A 216 -12.46 -5.29 6.13
N ILE A 217 -12.88 -4.22 6.77
CA ILE A 217 -14.19 -3.58 6.59
C ILE A 217 -13.98 -2.31 5.75
N ILE A 218 -14.56 -2.28 4.57
CA ILE A 218 -14.32 -1.29 3.52
C ILE A 218 -15.58 -0.46 3.28
N PRO A 219 -15.70 0.72 3.93
CA PRO A 219 -16.82 1.62 3.70
C PRO A 219 -16.76 2.26 2.30
N ASP A 220 -17.93 2.54 1.72
CA ASP A 220 -18.03 3.11 0.37
C ASP A 220 -17.92 4.64 0.36
N PHE A 221 -16.79 5.16 0.86
CA PHE A 221 -16.36 6.55 0.70
C PHE A 221 -14.83 6.64 0.67
N ILE A 222 -14.29 7.74 0.20
CA ILE A 222 -12.84 7.95 0.05
C ILE A 222 -12.35 8.95 1.10
N VAL A 223 -11.21 8.64 1.73
CA VAL A 223 -10.45 9.58 2.54
C VAL A 223 -9.12 9.86 1.82
N PRO A 224 -8.93 11.07 1.26
CA PRO A 224 -7.66 11.40 0.62
C PRO A 224 -6.49 11.33 1.61
N THR A 225 -5.38 10.70 1.20
CA THR A 225 -4.19 10.56 2.06
C THR A 225 -3.66 11.91 2.52
N ALA A 226 -3.72 12.94 1.66
CA ALA A 226 -3.33 14.29 2.03
C ALA A 226 -4.18 14.85 3.19
N SER A 227 -5.49 14.65 3.16
CA SER A 227 -6.40 15.05 4.26
C SER A 227 -6.11 14.29 5.54
N ALA A 228 -5.85 12.97 5.44
CA ALA A 228 -5.50 12.14 6.59
C ALA A 228 -4.14 12.49 7.21
N ARG A 229 -3.25 13.13 6.46
CA ARG A 229 -1.99 13.67 6.99
C ARG A 229 -2.16 15.08 7.55
N ALA A 230 -2.98 15.91 6.93
CA ALA A 230 -3.21 17.30 7.36
C ALA A 230 -3.83 17.43 8.77
N VAL A 231 -4.53 16.40 9.26
CA VAL A 231 -5.10 16.39 10.62
C VAL A 231 -4.10 16.00 11.71
N LEU A 232 -2.89 15.53 11.33
CA LEU A 232 -1.87 15.13 12.29
C LEU A 232 -1.16 16.36 12.86
N PRO A 233 -0.88 16.41 14.18
CA PRO A 233 -0.16 17.52 14.78
C PRO A 233 1.34 17.45 14.45
N GLU A 234 1.99 18.59 14.39
CA GLU A 234 3.45 18.67 14.21
C GLU A 234 4.24 18.21 15.45
N LYS A 235 3.62 18.24 16.62
CA LYS A 235 4.23 17.88 17.92
C LYS A 235 3.29 17.01 18.73
N TYR A 236 3.85 16.02 19.41
CA TYR A 236 3.11 15.10 20.25
C TYR A 236 3.51 15.24 21.72
N PRO A 237 2.56 15.10 22.67
CA PRO A 237 2.87 15.00 24.08
C PRO A 237 3.81 13.83 24.38
N ARG A 238 4.83 14.05 25.24
CA ARG A 238 5.76 12.96 25.63
C ARG A 238 5.04 11.70 26.14
N PRO A 239 3.97 11.77 26.95
CA PRO A 239 3.25 10.58 27.39
C PRO A 239 2.68 9.76 26.22
N ASP A 240 2.16 10.41 25.17
CA ASP A 240 1.58 9.73 24.02
C ASP A 240 2.66 9.07 23.15
N VAL A 241 3.81 9.73 22.98
CA VAL A 241 4.98 9.13 22.32
C VAL A 241 5.45 7.89 23.10
N THR A 242 5.61 8.00 24.42
CA THR A 242 6.00 6.87 25.27
C THR A 242 4.99 5.73 25.19
N PHE A 243 3.69 6.06 25.19
CA PHE A 243 2.61 5.08 25.03
C PHE A 243 2.76 4.28 23.72
N ASN A 244 3.01 4.95 22.60
CA ASN A 244 3.20 4.29 21.31
C ASN A 244 4.49 3.46 21.25
N LEU A 245 5.62 3.99 21.76
CA LEU A 245 6.90 3.26 21.78
C LEU A 245 6.80 1.93 22.56
N GLN A 246 6.09 1.91 23.69
CA GLN A 246 5.85 0.69 24.44
C GLN A 246 5.05 -0.34 23.64
N ARG A 247 4.05 0.11 22.88
CA ARG A 247 3.17 -0.77 22.10
C ARG A 247 3.80 -1.29 20.84
N ILE A 248 4.49 -0.44 20.10
CA ILE A 248 5.17 -0.87 18.87
C ILE A 248 6.30 -1.87 19.16
N ALA A 249 6.95 -1.75 20.34
CA ALA A 249 7.96 -2.72 20.75
C ALA A 249 7.38 -4.10 21.05
N LEU A 250 6.12 -4.19 21.49
CA LEU A 250 5.45 -5.43 21.85
C LEU A 250 4.64 -6.06 20.69
N LEU A 251 4.09 -5.24 19.81
CA LEU A 251 3.16 -5.67 18.77
C LEU A 251 3.70 -6.79 17.87
N PRO A 252 4.92 -6.74 17.32
CA PRO A 252 5.44 -7.81 16.48
C PRO A 252 5.61 -9.13 17.24
N VAL A 253 6.00 -9.05 18.50
CA VAL A 253 6.15 -10.23 19.37
C VAL A 253 4.78 -10.85 19.65
N ALA A 254 3.79 -10.03 20.02
CA ALA A 254 2.43 -10.47 20.35
C ALA A 254 1.75 -11.13 19.14
N LEU A 255 1.87 -10.55 17.94
CA LEU A 255 1.28 -11.10 16.71
C LEU A 255 1.99 -12.37 16.20
N GLY A 256 3.24 -12.61 16.63
CA GLY A 256 4.00 -13.81 16.29
C GLY A 256 3.78 -14.99 17.24
N GLN A 257 3.13 -14.80 18.39
CA GLN A 257 2.90 -15.86 19.37
C GLN A 257 1.77 -16.81 18.93
N SER A 258 2.00 -18.11 19.05
CA SER A 258 1.00 -19.16 18.84
C SER A 258 0.92 -20.07 20.07
N PRO A 259 -0.24 -20.19 20.74
CA PRO A 259 -1.49 -19.48 20.44
C PRO A 259 -1.39 -17.97 20.73
N PRO A 260 -2.17 -17.14 19.99
CA PRO A 260 -2.21 -15.71 20.24
C PRO A 260 -2.77 -15.38 21.64
N ASP A 261 -2.18 -14.37 22.29
CA ASP A 261 -2.73 -13.78 23.52
C ASP A 261 -3.65 -12.60 23.15
N PRO A 262 -5.00 -12.72 23.30
CA PRO A 262 -5.92 -11.70 22.87
C PRO A 262 -5.78 -10.38 23.63
N GLU A 263 -5.54 -10.41 24.94
CA GLU A 263 -5.41 -9.21 25.77
C GLU A 263 -4.11 -8.47 25.43
N LEU A 264 -3.01 -9.18 25.24
CA LEU A 264 -1.74 -8.58 24.87
C LEU A 264 -1.81 -7.92 23.49
N ILE A 265 -2.41 -8.58 22.49
CA ILE A 265 -2.57 -8.04 21.13
C ILE A 265 -3.47 -6.82 21.17
N TYR A 266 -4.61 -6.89 21.87
CA TYR A 266 -5.52 -5.75 22.02
C TYR A 266 -4.83 -4.52 22.58
N LEU A 267 -4.05 -4.70 23.66
CA LEU A 267 -3.30 -3.60 24.29
C LEU A 267 -2.16 -3.09 23.39
N ALA A 268 -1.48 -3.98 22.65
CA ALA A 268 -0.39 -3.62 21.78
C ALA A 268 -0.85 -2.89 20.49
N MET A 269 -2.11 -3.08 20.07
CA MET A 269 -2.68 -2.41 18.89
C MET A 269 -3.20 -0.99 19.16
N GLN A 270 -3.23 -0.55 20.42
CA GLN A 270 -3.69 0.80 20.73
C GLN A 270 -2.70 1.87 20.24
N ASP A 271 -3.22 3.01 19.80
CA ASP A 271 -2.44 4.10 19.23
C ASP A 271 -2.88 5.47 19.76
N LYS A 272 -1.92 6.37 19.92
CA LYS A 272 -2.11 7.77 20.30
C LYS A 272 -1.46 8.77 19.35
N ILE A 273 -0.85 8.28 18.26
CA ILE A 273 -0.08 9.12 17.34
C ILE A 273 -0.86 9.50 16.09
N HIS A 274 -1.67 8.62 15.52
CA HIS A 274 -2.37 8.94 14.27
C HIS A 274 -3.88 8.69 14.30
N GLN A 275 -4.36 7.58 14.87
CA GLN A 275 -5.78 7.23 14.86
C GLN A 275 -6.67 8.25 15.57
N PRO A 276 -6.30 8.78 16.79
CA PRO A 276 -7.13 9.78 17.48
C PRO A 276 -7.39 11.05 16.65
N TYR A 277 -6.48 11.40 15.78
CA TYR A 277 -6.64 12.57 14.90
C TYR A 277 -7.43 12.24 13.64
N ARG A 278 -7.17 11.07 13.03
CA ARG A 278 -7.85 10.61 11.81
C ARG A 278 -9.30 10.21 12.02
N GLN A 279 -9.68 9.85 13.24
CA GLN A 279 -11.09 9.52 13.57
C GLN A 279 -12.07 10.66 13.27
N THR A 280 -11.63 11.90 13.21
CA THR A 280 -12.45 13.05 12.81
C THR A 280 -12.91 12.98 11.35
N LEU A 281 -12.21 12.22 10.52
CA LEU A 281 -12.51 12.01 9.10
C LEU A 281 -13.36 10.75 8.84
N ILE A 282 -13.57 9.91 9.86
CA ILE A 282 -14.23 8.62 9.72
C ILE A 282 -15.30 8.49 10.81
N PRO A 283 -16.56 8.89 10.51
CA PRO A 283 -17.65 8.81 11.48
C PRO A 283 -17.82 7.40 12.03
N GLY A 284 -17.83 7.27 13.35
CA GLY A 284 -17.99 6.00 14.06
C GLY A 284 -16.69 5.27 14.42
N LEU A 285 -15.52 5.68 13.89
CA LEU A 285 -14.25 5.02 14.19
C LEU A 285 -13.94 5.03 15.70
N THR A 286 -14.18 6.14 16.39
CA THR A 286 -13.97 6.25 17.84
C THR A 286 -14.76 5.18 18.58
N GLU A 287 -16.08 5.07 18.32
CA GLU A 287 -16.92 4.06 18.98
C GLU A 287 -16.47 2.64 18.64
N VAL A 288 -16.05 2.36 17.40
CA VAL A 288 -15.50 1.05 17.00
C VAL A 288 -14.27 0.70 17.85
N VAL A 289 -13.31 1.63 17.97
CA VAL A 289 -12.05 1.38 18.69
C VAL A 289 -12.29 1.23 20.20
N GLU A 290 -13.24 1.97 20.78
CA GLU A 290 -13.49 1.99 22.22
C GLU A 290 -14.46 0.91 22.71
N SER A 291 -15.42 0.47 21.88
CA SER A 291 -16.49 -0.46 22.30
C SER A 291 -16.13 -1.93 22.16
N MET A 292 -15.14 -2.27 21.35
CA MET A 292 -14.76 -3.67 21.07
C MET A 292 -13.54 -4.09 21.85
N SER A 293 -13.60 -5.26 22.46
CA SER A 293 -12.48 -5.85 23.19
C SER A 293 -12.55 -7.39 23.15
N PRO A 294 -11.48 -8.11 23.46
CA PRO A 294 -11.51 -9.57 23.57
C PRO A 294 -12.51 -10.09 24.62
N ARG A 295 -12.87 -9.26 25.60
CA ARG A 295 -13.82 -9.60 26.67
C ARG A 295 -15.27 -9.48 26.20
N THR A 296 -15.55 -8.58 25.25
CA THR A 296 -16.90 -8.33 24.74
C THR A 296 -17.21 -9.12 23.47
N GLN A 297 -16.17 -9.52 22.72
CA GLN A 297 -16.31 -10.19 21.42
C GLN A 297 -15.37 -11.40 21.34
N ALA A 298 -15.93 -12.60 21.31
CA ALA A 298 -15.15 -13.84 21.21
C ALA A 298 -14.37 -13.90 19.88
N GLY A 299 -13.10 -14.30 19.96
CA GLY A 299 -12.21 -14.40 18.79
C GLY A 299 -11.59 -13.07 18.34
N PHE A 300 -12.04 -11.95 18.87
CA PHE A 300 -11.49 -10.63 18.57
C PHE A 300 -10.14 -10.42 19.26
N LEU A 301 -9.18 -9.86 18.55
CA LEU A 301 -7.83 -9.58 19.05
C LEU A 301 -7.53 -8.08 19.12
N GLY A 302 -8.07 -7.29 18.19
CA GLY A 302 -7.85 -5.86 18.14
C GLY A 302 -8.38 -5.27 16.84
N VAL A 303 -8.45 -3.94 16.79
CA VAL A 303 -8.92 -3.19 15.62
C VAL A 303 -8.08 -1.94 15.42
N CYS A 304 -7.86 -1.58 14.18
CA CYS A 304 -7.15 -0.35 13.82
C CYS A 304 -7.65 0.20 12.48
N LEU A 305 -7.27 1.44 12.21
CA LEU A 305 -7.43 2.05 10.90
C LEU A 305 -6.38 1.47 9.93
N SER A 306 -6.78 1.05 8.75
CA SER A 306 -5.88 0.61 7.69
C SER A 306 -5.32 1.82 6.94
N GLY A 307 -4.04 2.10 7.10
CA GLY A 307 -3.37 3.24 6.46
C GLY A 307 -4.03 4.57 6.80
N ALA A 308 -4.44 5.30 5.76
CA ALA A 308 -5.19 6.56 5.89
C ALA A 308 -6.70 6.35 6.12
N GLY A 309 -7.19 5.14 5.95
CA GLY A 309 -8.61 4.80 5.96
C GLY A 309 -9.29 5.00 4.58
N PRO A 310 -10.62 4.87 4.52
CA PRO A 310 -11.53 4.60 5.62
C PRO A 310 -11.61 3.12 6.05
N THR A 311 -10.91 2.21 5.40
CA THR A 311 -10.93 0.79 5.78
C THR A 311 -10.50 0.61 7.23
N ILE A 312 -11.31 -0.15 7.96
CA ILE A 312 -11.03 -0.62 9.31
C ILE A 312 -10.52 -2.06 9.23
N LEU A 313 -9.42 -2.34 9.90
CA LEU A 313 -8.83 -3.67 9.97
C LEU A 313 -9.02 -4.22 11.38
N ALA A 314 -9.83 -5.27 11.52
CA ALA A 314 -9.90 -6.04 12.74
C ALA A 314 -9.05 -7.30 12.62
N LEU A 315 -8.32 -7.65 13.68
CA LEU A 315 -7.60 -8.92 13.79
C LEU A 315 -8.44 -9.88 14.64
N ALA A 316 -8.60 -11.09 14.18
CA ALA A 316 -9.43 -12.08 14.84
C ALA A 316 -8.96 -13.52 14.56
N THR A 317 -9.36 -14.46 15.43
CA THR A 317 -9.13 -15.91 15.27
C THR A 317 -10.41 -16.68 14.91
N SER A 318 -11.59 -16.06 15.12
CA SER A 318 -12.91 -16.64 14.83
C SER A 318 -13.98 -15.54 14.78
N ASN A 319 -15.25 -15.91 14.52
CA ASN A 319 -16.42 -15.01 14.51
C ASN A 319 -16.27 -13.78 13.58
N PHE A 320 -15.62 -13.96 12.44
CA PHE A 320 -15.26 -12.90 11.51
C PHE A 320 -16.48 -12.10 11.01
N GLU A 321 -17.56 -12.79 10.67
CA GLU A 321 -18.80 -12.17 10.19
C GLU A 321 -19.47 -11.33 11.27
N GLU A 322 -19.54 -11.84 12.49
CA GLU A 322 -20.14 -11.12 13.63
C GLU A 322 -19.34 -9.84 13.95
N ILE A 323 -18.01 -9.96 13.97
CA ILE A 323 -17.09 -8.82 14.17
C ILE A 323 -17.29 -7.77 13.06
N ALA A 324 -17.33 -8.19 11.79
CA ALA A 324 -17.55 -7.31 10.67
C ALA A 324 -18.90 -6.60 10.75
N ASN A 325 -19.97 -7.35 11.04
CA ASN A 325 -21.33 -6.79 11.15
C ASN A 325 -21.46 -5.80 12.30
N GLN A 326 -20.81 -6.04 13.43
CA GLN A 326 -20.81 -5.10 14.55
C GLN A 326 -20.11 -3.78 14.18
N ILE A 327 -18.96 -3.84 13.51
CA ILE A 327 -18.23 -2.66 13.03
C ILE A 327 -19.08 -1.89 12.01
N ILE A 328 -19.67 -2.59 11.03
CA ILE A 328 -20.54 -1.99 10.01
C ILE A 328 -21.75 -1.31 10.64
N ALA A 329 -22.39 -1.93 11.62
CA ALA A 329 -23.53 -1.36 12.34
C ALA A 329 -23.14 -0.06 13.05
N THR A 330 -21.97 -0.04 13.70
CA THR A 330 -21.44 1.15 14.36
C THR A 330 -21.15 2.27 13.37
N LEU A 331 -20.49 1.98 12.25
CA LEU A 331 -20.24 2.98 11.20
C LEU A 331 -21.51 3.57 10.63
N ARG A 332 -22.53 2.74 10.36
CA ARG A 332 -23.85 3.19 9.86
C ARG A 332 -24.60 4.07 10.86
N LYS A 333 -24.48 3.79 12.16
CA LYS A 333 -25.09 4.59 13.22
C LYS A 333 -24.59 6.04 13.22
N HIS A 334 -23.29 6.23 12.94
CA HIS A 334 -22.63 7.53 12.98
C HIS A 334 -22.53 8.24 11.62
N ASN A 335 -22.90 7.57 10.54
CA ASN A 335 -22.88 8.17 9.23
C ASN A 335 -24.23 8.87 8.96
N GLU A 336 -24.21 10.08 8.38
CA GLU A 336 -25.41 10.80 7.94
C GLU A 336 -26.24 9.96 6.98
N ASN A 337 -25.57 9.20 6.10
CA ASN A 337 -26.19 8.18 5.26
C ASN A 337 -26.25 6.86 6.02
N LYS A 338 -27.35 6.61 6.75
CA LYS A 338 -27.60 5.35 7.48
C LYS A 338 -27.52 4.08 6.60
N ASN A 339 -27.55 4.25 5.28
CA ASN A 339 -27.42 3.18 4.28
C ASN A 339 -26.00 3.05 3.75
N LEU A 340 -24.99 3.50 4.50
CA LEU A 340 -23.59 3.36 4.09
C LEU A 340 -23.29 1.93 3.63
N ALA A 341 -22.94 1.80 2.35
CA ALA A 341 -22.50 0.52 1.80
C ALA A 341 -21.12 0.20 2.37
N CYS A 342 -20.96 -1.03 2.85
CA CYS A 342 -19.68 -1.55 3.32
C CYS A 342 -19.49 -2.96 2.76
N GLN A 343 -18.32 -3.23 2.22
CA GLN A 343 -17.85 -4.57 1.93
C GLN A 343 -16.98 -5.05 3.10
N TRP A 344 -16.84 -6.36 3.27
CA TRP A 344 -15.87 -6.90 4.19
C TRP A 344 -15.24 -8.17 3.63
N LEU A 345 -13.99 -8.43 3.99
CA LEU A 345 -13.18 -9.54 3.52
C LEU A 345 -12.41 -10.15 4.68
N VAL A 346 -12.27 -11.48 4.69
CA VAL A 346 -11.31 -12.17 5.57
C VAL A 346 -10.05 -12.43 4.76
N LEU A 347 -8.94 -11.89 5.20
CA LEU A 347 -7.68 -11.89 4.49
C LEU A 347 -6.57 -12.51 5.36
N GLU A 348 -5.54 -12.99 4.70
CA GLU A 348 -4.34 -13.54 5.32
C GLU A 348 -3.10 -12.75 4.89
N PRO A 349 -1.99 -12.85 5.63
CA PRO A 349 -0.73 -12.31 5.14
C PRO A 349 -0.37 -12.93 3.78
N ALA A 350 -0.03 -12.08 2.84
CA ALA A 350 0.26 -12.46 1.46
C ALA A 350 1.76 -12.57 1.20
N GLU A 351 2.14 -13.37 0.22
CA GLU A 351 3.48 -13.30 -0.37
C GLU A 351 3.69 -11.95 -1.05
N GLY A 352 4.95 -11.50 -1.12
CA GLY A 352 5.31 -10.26 -1.79
C GLY A 352 5.15 -10.35 -3.31
N THR A 353 5.46 -9.23 -3.95
CA THR A 353 5.38 -9.15 -5.42
C THR A 353 6.29 -10.17 -6.09
N HIS A 354 5.74 -10.89 -7.05
CA HIS A 354 6.47 -11.90 -7.82
C HIS A 354 6.02 -11.93 -9.29
N VAL A 355 6.87 -12.53 -10.12
CA VAL A 355 6.64 -12.69 -11.56
C VAL A 355 6.37 -14.16 -11.88
N ILE A 356 5.25 -14.43 -12.56
CA ILE A 356 4.83 -15.75 -13.02
C ILE A 356 5.08 -15.81 -14.53
N ARG A 357 5.80 -16.85 -14.99
CA ARG A 357 6.16 -17.05 -16.41
C ARG A 357 5.57 -18.34 -16.96
#